data_2ee1c955db4ea34c7131d97787f065ba
#
_entry.id   2ee1c955db4ea34c7131d97787f065ba
#
_cell.length_a   1.000
_cell.length_b   1.000
_cell.length_c   1.000
_cell.angle_alpha   90.00
_cell.angle_beta   90.00
_cell.angle_gamma   90.00
#
_symmetry.space_group_name_H-M   'P 1'
#
loop_
_entity.id
_entity.type
_entity.pdbx_description
1 polymer ?
#
loop_
_entity_poly.entity_id
_entity_poly.type
_entity_poly.pdbx_seq_one_letter_code
_entity_poly.pdbx_strand_id
1 'polypeptide(L)'
;ESAKLKNAKLYYFQSEFDLAKEILDILKKATTREIANDALKLALHIEENKGDDSASFHLQSYSKAELLLFQNKYQEADQILDSLFSISKDLPIADDILWTRYEIALKLGKFQEAILFLDEISTNYGYETLADDALYQAAMIEMKYLKNPVRAMELYEKIIFTYPGSVYTVDARKKIRELRGDDIE
;
A
#
# COMPACT_ATOMS: atom_id res chain seq x y z
N GLU A 1 -21.40 13.67 1.86
CA GLU A 1 -20.15 13.21 2.49
C GLU A 1 -19.18 12.62 1.49
N SER A 2 -19.60 11.75 0.58
CA SER A 2 -18.77 11.29 -0.54
C SER A 2 -18.23 12.47 -1.37
N ALA A 3 -19.01 13.53 -1.60
CA ALA A 3 -18.55 14.74 -2.28
C ALA A 3 -17.46 15.50 -1.49
N LYS A 4 -17.57 15.55 -0.16
CA LYS A 4 -16.53 16.16 0.70
C LYS A 4 -15.21 15.37 0.66
N LEU A 5 -15.28 14.04 0.66
CA LEU A 5 -14.08 13.20 0.52
C LEU A 5 -13.41 13.40 -0.84
N LYS A 6 -14.20 13.52 -1.92
CA LYS A 6 -13.67 13.86 -3.24
C LYS A 6 -13.00 15.24 -3.27
N ASN A 7 -13.57 16.22 -2.58
CA ASN A 7 -12.95 17.54 -2.45
C ASN A 7 -11.63 17.47 -1.68
N ALA A 8 -11.58 16.74 -0.58
CA ALA A 8 -10.33 16.54 0.17
C ALA A 8 -9.26 15.88 -0.70
N LYS A 9 -9.60 14.84 -1.48
CA LYS A 9 -8.69 14.22 -2.46
C LYS A 9 -8.25 15.21 -3.55
N LEU A 10 -9.13 16.11 -3.99
CA LEU A 10 -8.76 17.13 -4.98
C LEU A 10 -7.72 18.11 -4.42
N TYR A 11 -7.92 18.62 -3.20
CA TYR A 11 -6.94 19.45 -2.52
C TYR A 11 -5.61 18.74 -2.31
N TYR A 12 -5.65 17.47 -1.91
CA TYR A 12 -4.45 16.63 -1.81
C TYR A 12 -3.68 16.54 -3.14
N PHE A 13 -4.36 16.30 -4.26
CA PHE A 13 -3.74 16.27 -5.60
C PHE A 13 -3.21 17.64 -6.06
N GLN A 14 -3.75 18.73 -5.52
CA GLN A 14 -3.26 20.10 -5.75
C GLN A 14 -2.12 20.49 -4.81
N SER A 15 -1.67 19.57 -3.94
CA SER A 15 -0.67 19.81 -2.90
C SER A 15 -1.12 20.79 -1.81
N GLU A 16 -2.41 21.05 -1.70
CA GLU A 16 -3.06 21.85 -0.65
C GLU A 16 -3.34 20.96 0.58
N PHE A 17 -2.28 20.41 1.16
CA PHE A 17 -2.38 19.37 2.19
C PHE A 17 -3.10 19.82 3.46
N ASP A 18 -2.96 21.08 3.86
CA ASP A 18 -3.65 21.63 5.04
C ASP A 18 -5.15 21.68 4.82
N LEU A 19 -5.59 22.17 3.67
CA LEU A 19 -7.01 22.22 3.32
C LEU A 19 -7.59 20.79 3.18
N ALA A 20 -6.83 19.88 2.59
CA ALA A 20 -7.23 18.48 2.54
C ALA A 20 -7.43 17.91 3.95
N LYS A 21 -6.46 18.13 4.86
CA LYS A 21 -6.50 17.63 6.23
C LYS A 21 -7.66 18.20 7.03
N GLU A 22 -7.97 19.48 6.93
CA GLU A 22 -9.11 20.11 7.60
C GLU A 22 -10.44 19.40 7.26
N ILE A 23 -10.67 19.10 5.98
CA ILE A 23 -11.86 18.39 5.53
C ILE A 23 -11.85 16.94 6.01
N LEU A 24 -10.70 16.26 5.95
CA LEU A 24 -10.56 14.88 6.39
C LEU A 24 -10.77 14.73 7.90
N ASP A 25 -10.31 15.68 8.71
CA ASP A 25 -10.51 15.68 10.17
C ASP A 25 -11.99 15.80 10.57
N ILE A 26 -12.80 16.50 9.77
CA ILE A 26 -14.25 16.52 9.93
C ILE A 26 -14.85 15.16 9.55
N LEU A 27 -14.41 14.58 8.43
CA LEU A 27 -14.95 13.33 7.90
C LEU A 27 -14.62 12.10 8.74
N LYS A 28 -13.49 12.09 9.45
CA LYS A 28 -13.15 11.02 10.42
C LYS A 28 -14.20 10.88 11.54
N LYS A 29 -14.92 11.95 11.87
CA LYS A 29 -15.90 12.00 12.97
C LYS A 29 -17.34 11.75 12.52
N ALA A 30 -17.60 11.81 11.23
CA ALA A 30 -18.95 11.76 10.66
C ALA A 30 -19.16 10.44 9.92
N THR A 31 -20.31 9.83 10.11
CA THR A 31 -21.06 9.09 9.11
C THR A 31 -20.78 7.62 8.81
N THR A 32 -20.61 7.24 7.55
CA THR A 32 -20.43 5.83 7.20
C THR A 32 -19.00 5.38 7.52
N ARG A 33 -18.86 4.16 8.02
CA ARG A 33 -17.57 3.57 8.41
C ARG A 33 -16.55 3.60 7.27
N GLU A 34 -17.01 3.42 6.05
CA GLU A 34 -16.17 3.42 4.84
C GLU A 34 -15.55 4.81 4.60
N ILE A 35 -16.36 5.87 4.58
CA ILE A 35 -15.87 7.25 4.36
C ILE A 35 -14.97 7.69 5.52
N ALA A 36 -15.29 7.30 6.75
CA ALA A 36 -14.48 7.61 7.92
C ALA A 36 -13.09 6.93 7.84
N ASN A 37 -13.04 5.67 7.42
CA ASN A 37 -11.79 4.93 7.24
C ASN A 37 -10.94 5.52 6.10
N ASP A 38 -11.53 5.84 4.95
CA ASP A 38 -10.81 6.47 3.84
C ASP A 38 -10.27 7.84 4.23
N ALA A 39 -11.06 8.63 4.95
CA ALA A 39 -10.63 9.93 5.45
C ALA A 39 -9.49 9.80 6.48
N LEU A 40 -9.57 8.81 7.38
CA LEU A 40 -8.52 8.54 8.36
C LEU A 40 -7.21 8.15 7.68
N LYS A 41 -7.25 7.20 6.73
CA LYS A 41 -6.07 6.75 6.00
C LYS A 41 -5.36 7.90 5.30
N LEU A 42 -6.10 8.72 4.54
CA LEU A 42 -5.48 9.84 3.82
C LEU A 42 -4.97 10.93 4.78
N ALA A 43 -5.66 11.19 5.90
CA ALA A 43 -5.20 12.15 6.88
C ALA A 43 -3.90 11.69 7.56
N LEU A 44 -3.79 10.41 7.92
CA LEU A 44 -2.57 9.83 8.49
C LEU A 44 -1.42 9.88 7.48
N HIS A 45 -1.66 9.48 6.24
CA HIS A 45 -0.66 9.54 5.18
C HIS A 45 -0.11 10.97 4.99
N ILE A 46 -0.97 11.99 4.99
CA ILE A 46 -0.53 13.39 4.94
C ILE A 46 0.29 13.76 6.19
N GLU A 47 -0.17 13.36 7.37
CA GLU A 47 0.47 13.71 8.65
C GLU A 47 1.87 13.10 8.79
N GLU A 48 2.03 11.84 8.39
CA GLU A 48 3.30 11.11 8.45
C GLU A 48 4.32 11.64 7.44
N ASN A 49 3.85 12.13 6.29
CA ASN A 49 4.71 12.47 5.15
C ASN A 49 4.83 13.99 4.87
N LYS A 50 4.08 14.85 5.58
CA LYS A 50 4.13 16.30 5.33
C LYS A 50 5.43 16.95 5.79
N GLY A 51 6.04 16.53 6.89
CA GLY A 51 7.31 17.01 7.46
C GLY A 51 7.69 18.49 7.24
N ASP A 52 8.97 18.75 7.07
CA ASP A 52 9.53 20.04 6.65
C ASP A 52 9.44 20.24 5.12
N ASP A 53 10.00 21.35 4.59
CA ASP A 53 9.92 21.68 3.16
C ASP A 53 10.43 20.57 2.24
N SER A 54 11.43 19.80 2.66
CA SER A 54 11.97 18.71 1.86
C SER A 54 11.03 17.49 1.82
N ALA A 55 10.43 17.13 2.94
CA ALA A 55 9.42 16.08 3.02
C ALA A 55 8.15 16.46 2.26
N SER A 56 7.78 17.75 2.29
CA SER A 56 6.67 18.29 1.49
C SER A 56 6.87 18.05 -0.01
N PHE A 57 8.10 18.17 -0.52
CA PHE A 57 8.42 17.85 -1.92
C PHE A 57 8.14 16.38 -2.26
N HIS A 58 8.47 15.44 -1.35
CA HIS A 58 8.25 14.02 -1.58
C HIS A 58 6.76 13.70 -1.62
N LEU A 59 5.98 14.24 -0.69
CA LEU A 59 4.53 14.08 -0.67
C LEU A 59 3.85 14.73 -1.90
N GLN A 60 4.34 15.89 -2.37
CA GLN A 60 3.85 16.51 -3.61
C GLN A 60 4.10 15.64 -4.83
N SER A 61 5.29 15.06 -4.94
CA SER A 61 5.65 14.18 -6.05
C SER A 61 4.82 12.88 -6.02
N TYR A 62 4.60 12.34 -4.83
CA TYR A 62 3.77 11.17 -4.63
C TYR A 62 2.30 11.43 -4.99
N SER A 63 1.70 12.53 -4.51
CA SER A 63 0.31 12.90 -4.83
C SER A 63 0.09 13.14 -6.32
N LYS A 64 1.11 13.64 -7.04
CA LYS A 64 1.11 13.72 -8.50
C LYS A 64 1.03 12.35 -9.17
N ALA A 65 1.81 11.38 -8.68
CA ALA A 65 1.77 10.02 -9.21
C ALA A 65 0.39 9.38 -8.97
N GLU A 66 -0.20 9.57 -7.79
CA GLU A 66 -1.56 9.08 -7.49
C GLU A 66 -2.63 9.73 -8.39
N LEU A 67 -2.50 11.03 -8.71
CA LEU A 67 -3.38 11.68 -9.68
C LEU A 67 -3.26 11.05 -11.07
N LEU A 68 -2.05 10.71 -11.52
CA LEU A 68 -1.84 10.01 -12.78
C LEU A 68 -2.46 8.60 -12.75
N LEU A 69 -2.38 7.90 -11.62
CA LEU A 69 -3.08 6.62 -11.42
C LEU A 69 -4.59 6.78 -11.54
N PHE A 70 -5.14 7.79 -10.90
CA PHE A 70 -6.57 8.09 -11.03
C PHE A 70 -6.99 8.35 -12.49
N GLN A 71 -6.07 8.88 -13.31
CA GLN A 71 -6.23 9.10 -14.75
C GLN A 71 -5.90 7.85 -15.60
N ASN A 72 -5.58 6.71 -15.00
CA ASN A 72 -5.11 5.47 -15.65
C ASN A 72 -3.80 5.62 -16.45
N LYS A 73 -2.97 6.59 -16.11
CA LYS A 73 -1.67 6.86 -16.73
C LYS A 73 -0.56 6.12 -15.98
N TYR A 74 -0.63 4.79 -16.00
CA TYR A 74 0.20 3.92 -15.16
C TYR A 74 1.71 4.07 -15.42
N GLN A 75 2.14 4.19 -16.67
CA GLN A 75 3.56 4.32 -17.02
C GLN A 75 4.14 5.66 -16.54
N GLU A 76 3.39 6.76 -16.69
CA GLU A 76 3.81 8.09 -16.23
C GLU A 76 3.90 8.13 -14.71
N ALA A 77 2.92 7.52 -14.02
CA ALA A 77 2.93 7.40 -12.57
C ALA A 77 4.15 6.62 -12.06
N ASP A 78 4.42 5.44 -12.65
CA ASP A 78 5.56 4.61 -12.23
C ASP A 78 6.90 5.31 -12.45
N GLN A 79 7.08 6.08 -13.52
CA GLN A 79 8.30 6.86 -13.75
C GLN A 79 8.54 7.90 -12.64
N ILE A 80 7.48 8.59 -12.18
CA ILE A 80 7.60 9.53 -11.06
C ILE A 80 7.96 8.78 -9.78
N LEU A 81 7.28 7.66 -9.50
CA LEU A 81 7.50 6.85 -8.30
C LEU A 81 8.90 6.23 -8.28
N ASP A 82 9.42 5.76 -9.40
CA ASP A 82 10.77 5.23 -9.51
C ASP A 82 11.83 6.29 -9.18
N SER A 83 11.68 7.47 -9.78
CA SER A 83 12.56 8.61 -9.50
C SER A 83 12.47 9.04 -8.03
N LEU A 84 11.26 9.08 -7.49
CA LEU A 84 11.00 9.46 -6.11
C LEU A 84 11.59 8.44 -5.13
N PHE A 85 11.40 7.14 -5.37
CA PHE A 85 11.96 6.08 -4.53
C PHE A 85 13.48 6.17 -4.43
N SER A 86 14.15 6.50 -5.52
CA SER A 86 15.63 6.60 -5.55
C SER A 86 16.21 7.60 -4.54
N ILE A 87 15.43 8.63 -4.17
CA ILE A 87 15.83 9.69 -3.23
C ILE A 87 15.09 9.66 -1.88
N SER A 88 14.19 8.69 -1.70
CA SER A 88 13.29 8.63 -0.52
C SER A 88 13.42 7.33 0.28
N LYS A 89 14.44 6.50 0.04
CA LYS A 89 14.57 5.16 0.62
C LYS A 89 14.57 5.13 2.15
N ASP A 90 15.07 6.18 2.78
CA ASP A 90 15.16 6.31 4.24
C ASP A 90 14.03 7.17 4.84
N LEU A 91 13.01 7.50 4.05
CA LEU A 91 11.88 8.32 4.47
C LEU A 91 10.62 7.46 4.72
N PRO A 92 9.71 7.91 5.58
CA PRO A 92 8.46 7.18 5.87
C PRO A 92 7.64 6.81 4.64
N ILE A 93 7.69 7.62 3.58
CA ILE A 93 6.94 7.41 2.32
C ILE A 93 7.47 6.25 1.45
N ALA A 94 8.61 5.66 1.80
CA ALA A 94 9.28 4.71 0.91
C ALA A 94 8.48 3.43 0.66
N ASP A 95 7.86 2.87 1.68
CA ASP A 95 7.02 1.67 1.57
C ASP A 95 5.69 1.98 0.85
N ASP A 96 5.10 3.16 1.04
CA ASP A 96 3.95 3.63 0.27
C ASP A 96 4.26 3.73 -1.24
N ILE A 97 5.46 4.23 -1.59
CA ILE A 97 5.91 4.29 -3.00
C ILE A 97 6.00 2.88 -3.59
N LEU A 98 6.64 1.96 -2.89
CA LEU A 98 6.77 0.56 -3.33
C LEU A 98 5.40 -0.12 -3.45
N TRP A 99 4.51 0.11 -2.48
CA TRP A 99 3.14 -0.42 -2.53
C TRP A 99 2.38 0.07 -3.76
N THR A 100 2.47 1.37 -4.05
CA THR A 100 1.82 1.94 -5.23
C THR A 100 2.41 1.39 -6.54
N ARG A 101 3.71 1.19 -6.60
CA ARG A 101 4.38 0.54 -7.75
C ARG A 101 3.96 -0.92 -7.90
N TYR A 102 3.81 -1.66 -6.80
CA TYR A 102 3.24 -3.00 -6.82
C TYR A 102 1.82 -2.99 -7.42
N GLU A 103 0.94 -2.08 -7.01
CA GLU A 103 -0.41 -1.98 -7.56
C GLU A 103 -0.42 -1.68 -9.07
N ILE A 104 0.49 -0.81 -9.53
CA ILE A 104 0.69 -0.55 -10.97
C ILE A 104 1.11 -1.82 -11.70
N ALA A 105 2.14 -2.50 -11.20
CA ALA A 105 2.65 -3.73 -11.81
C ALA A 105 1.56 -4.82 -11.89
N LEU A 106 0.76 -4.97 -10.83
CA LEU A 106 -0.37 -5.88 -10.80
C LEU A 106 -1.43 -5.53 -11.86
N LYS A 107 -1.77 -4.24 -12.00
CA LYS A 107 -2.72 -3.74 -13.02
C LYS A 107 -2.22 -3.98 -14.44
N LEU A 108 -0.92 -3.91 -14.67
CA LEU A 108 -0.29 -4.15 -15.95
C LEU A 108 0.00 -5.65 -16.23
N GLY A 109 -0.34 -6.55 -15.30
CA GLY A 109 -0.07 -7.98 -15.43
C GLY A 109 1.41 -8.36 -15.27
N LYS A 110 2.24 -7.48 -14.73
CA LYS A 110 3.68 -7.68 -14.49
C LYS A 110 3.91 -8.34 -13.13
N PHE A 111 3.49 -9.59 -12.99
CA PHE A 111 3.43 -10.26 -11.68
C PHE A 111 4.78 -10.44 -11.02
N GLN A 112 5.85 -10.72 -11.77
CA GLN A 112 7.21 -10.83 -11.24
C GLN A 112 7.71 -9.49 -10.69
N GLU A 113 7.42 -8.39 -11.41
CA GLU A 113 7.78 -7.04 -10.97
C GLU A 113 7.00 -6.66 -9.71
N ALA A 114 5.71 -7.01 -9.63
CA ALA A 114 4.88 -6.83 -8.44
C ALA A 114 5.48 -7.53 -7.21
N ILE A 115 5.95 -8.77 -7.35
CA ILE A 115 6.63 -9.52 -6.28
C ILE A 115 7.89 -8.81 -5.81
N LEU A 116 8.71 -8.25 -6.71
CA LEU A 116 9.94 -7.55 -6.31
C LEU A 116 9.66 -6.36 -5.39
N PHE A 117 8.61 -5.58 -5.67
CA PHE A 117 8.22 -4.47 -4.79
C PHE A 117 7.73 -4.95 -3.42
N LEU A 118 6.93 -6.01 -3.39
CA LEU A 118 6.43 -6.60 -2.15
C LEU A 118 7.55 -7.24 -1.31
N ASP A 119 8.50 -7.91 -1.94
CA ASP A 119 9.69 -8.46 -1.28
C ASP A 119 10.56 -7.34 -0.68
N GLU A 120 10.73 -6.23 -1.39
CA GLU A 120 11.45 -5.04 -0.91
C GLU A 120 10.78 -4.48 0.35
N ILE A 121 9.44 -4.31 0.36
CA ILE A 121 8.68 -3.86 1.53
C ILE A 121 8.93 -4.81 2.71
N SER A 122 8.71 -6.10 2.53
CA SER A 122 8.80 -7.08 3.63
C SER A 122 10.22 -7.33 4.13
N THR A 123 11.25 -6.92 3.38
CA THR A 123 12.66 -7.13 3.72
C THR A 123 13.29 -5.88 4.32
N ASN A 124 13.12 -4.74 3.68
CA ASN A 124 13.78 -3.50 4.07
C ASN A 124 12.91 -2.57 4.92
N TYR A 125 11.58 -2.73 4.85
CA TYR A 125 10.58 -1.98 5.62
C TYR A 125 9.73 -2.90 6.50
N GLY A 126 10.31 -4.00 6.98
CA GLY A 126 9.62 -5.04 7.74
C GLY A 126 9.05 -4.61 9.10
N TYR A 127 9.39 -3.43 9.58
CA TYR A 127 8.85 -2.80 10.79
C TYR A 127 7.70 -1.83 10.50
N GLU A 128 7.47 -1.50 9.24
CA GLU A 128 6.38 -0.63 8.81
C GLU A 128 5.05 -1.39 8.69
N THR A 129 3.97 -0.63 8.61
CA THR A 129 2.60 -1.17 8.68
C THR A 129 2.20 -2.03 7.48
N LEU A 130 2.87 -1.86 6.33
CA LEU A 130 2.57 -2.60 5.09
C LEU A 130 3.30 -3.95 4.96
N ALA A 131 4.15 -4.31 5.92
CA ALA A 131 5.02 -5.47 5.76
C ALA A 131 4.29 -6.82 5.75
N ASP A 132 3.30 -7.02 6.61
CA ASP A 132 2.47 -8.23 6.62
C ASP A 132 1.47 -8.26 5.46
N ASP A 133 0.93 -7.10 5.06
CA ASP A 133 0.14 -6.94 3.83
C ASP A 133 0.95 -7.35 2.60
N ALA A 134 2.22 -6.90 2.51
CA ALA A 134 3.10 -7.22 1.40
C ALA A 134 3.37 -8.73 1.28
N LEU A 135 3.65 -9.40 2.40
CA LEU A 135 3.82 -10.86 2.41
C LEU A 135 2.55 -11.59 1.96
N TYR A 136 1.39 -11.14 2.44
CA TYR A 136 0.12 -11.75 2.08
C TYR A 136 -0.20 -11.57 0.59
N GLN A 137 -0.03 -10.36 0.05
CA GLN A 137 -0.23 -10.09 -1.38
C GLN A 137 0.76 -10.86 -2.25
N ALA A 138 2.03 -10.97 -1.84
CA ALA A 138 3.02 -11.77 -2.54
C ALA A 138 2.61 -13.25 -2.60
N ALA A 139 2.17 -13.84 -1.47
CA ALA A 139 1.67 -15.20 -1.44
C ALA A 139 0.47 -15.41 -2.37
N MET A 140 -0.46 -14.45 -2.41
CA MET A 140 -1.62 -14.51 -3.32
C MET A 140 -1.21 -14.44 -4.79
N ILE A 141 -0.23 -13.62 -5.15
CA ILE A 141 0.29 -13.54 -6.52
C ILE A 141 0.98 -14.83 -6.91
N GLU A 142 1.83 -15.39 -6.03
CA GLU A 142 2.53 -16.67 -6.25
C GLU A 142 1.53 -17.81 -6.50
N MET A 143 0.45 -17.87 -5.72
CA MET A 143 -0.61 -18.87 -5.90
C MET A 143 -1.39 -18.66 -7.19
N LYS A 144 -1.90 -17.47 -7.40
CA LYS A 144 -2.92 -17.21 -8.41
C LYS A 144 -2.34 -17.07 -9.82
N TYR A 145 -1.22 -16.37 -9.94
CA TYR A 145 -0.66 -15.97 -11.22
C TYR A 145 0.62 -16.71 -11.60
N LEU A 146 1.54 -16.90 -10.64
CA LEU A 146 2.82 -17.56 -10.89
C LEU A 146 2.77 -19.08 -10.71
N LYS A 147 1.68 -19.61 -10.13
CA LYS A 147 1.47 -21.05 -9.90
C LYS A 147 2.60 -21.70 -9.10
N ASN A 148 3.12 -20.99 -8.13
CA ASN A 148 4.21 -21.41 -7.25
C ASN A 148 3.73 -21.63 -5.80
N PRO A 149 3.08 -22.77 -5.51
CA PRO A 149 2.53 -23.04 -4.17
C PRO A 149 3.62 -23.16 -3.09
N VAL A 150 4.83 -23.58 -3.46
CA VAL A 150 5.93 -23.73 -2.50
C VAL A 150 6.33 -22.35 -1.96
N ARG A 151 6.55 -21.38 -2.83
CA ARG A 151 6.90 -20.01 -2.42
C ARG A 151 5.76 -19.35 -1.65
N ALA A 152 4.51 -19.56 -2.09
CA ALA A 152 3.34 -19.04 -1.39
C ALA A 152 3.26 -19.57 0.05
N MET A 153 3.53 -20.87 0.27
CA MET A 153 3.54 -21.47 1.59
C MET A 153 4.63 -20.85 2.49
N GLU A 154 5.85 -20.65 1.97
CA GLU A 154 6.93 -19.97 2.71
C GLU A 154 6.52 -18.55 3.15
N LEU A 155 5.84 -17.80 2.29
CA LEU A 155 5.37 -16.46 2.58
C LEU A 155 4.27 -16.46 3.66
N TYR A 156 3.32 -17.39 3.59
CA TYR A 156 2.32 -17.57 4.65
C TYR A 156 2.95 -17.98 5.99
N GLU A 157 3.94 -18.88 5.98
CA GLU A 157 4.70 -19.23 7.18
C GLU A 157 5.43 -18.01 7.76
N LYS A 158 6.05 -17.18 6.93
CA LYS A 158 6.71 -15.95 7.35
C LYS A 158 5.74 -14.99 8.05
N ILE A 159 4.49 -14.85 7.57
CA ILE A 159 3.46 -14.05 8.25
C ILE A 159 3.22 -14.59 9.67
N ILE A 160 3.00 -15.90 9.82
CA ILE A 160 2.68 -16.51 11.11
C ILE A 160 3.81 -16.33 12.13
N PHE A 161 5.06 -16.47 11.70
CA PHE A 161 6.21 -16.44 12.60
C PHE A 161 6.72 -15.03 12.87
N THR A 162 6.68 -14.14 11.88
CA THR A 162 7.23 -12.79 12.01
C THR A 162 6.18 -11.78 12.51
N TYR A 163 4.92 -11.96 12.09
CA TYR A 163 3.80 -11.05 12.40
C TYR A 163 2.64 -11.79 13.08
N PRO A 164 2.83 -12.37 14.28
CA PRO A 164 1.80 -13.20 14.94
C PRO A 164 0.50 -12.44 15.26
N GLY A 165 0.55 -11.12 15.34
CA GLY A 165 -0.60 -10.21 15.53
C GLY A 165 -1.29 -9.77 14.23
N SER A 166 -0.79 -10.18 13.07
CA SER A 166 -1.37 -9.82 11.78
C SER A 166 -2.81 -10.36 11.63
N VAL A 167 -3.65 -9.56 10.99
CA VAL A 167 -5.02 -9.96 10.63
C VAL A 167 -5.04 -11.16 9.66
N TYR A 168 -3.95 -11.40 8.94
CA TYR A 168 -3.80 -12.49 7.98
C TYR A 168 -3.39 -13.83 8.61
N THR A 169 -3.01 -13.87 9.88
CA THR A 169 -2.49 -15.09 10.55
C THR A 169 -3.44 -16.27 10.46
N VAL A 170 -4.74 -16.02 10.64
CA VAL A 170 -5.78 -17.09 10.60
C VAL A 170 -5.93 -17.62 9.18
N ASP A 171 -6.02 -16.74 8.18
CA ASP A 171 -6.15 -17.15 6.78
C ASP A 171 -4.86 -17.82 6.27
N ALA A 172 -3.69 -17.31 6.63
CA ALA A 172 -2.41 -17.93 6.29
C ALA A 172 -2.31 -19.38 6.80
N ARG A 173 -2.72 -19.66 8.04
CA ARG A 173 -2.77 -21.03 8.58
C ARG A 173 -3.72 -21.93 7.79
N LYS A 174 -4.87 -21.39 7.38
CA LYS A 174 -5.83 -22.13 6.55
C LYS A 174 -5.22 -22.46 5.19
N LYS A 175 -4.60 -21.47 4.52
CA LYS A 175 -3.94 -21.64 3.23
C LYS A 175 -2.81 -22.67 3.26
N ILE A 176 -2.01 -22.68 4.32
CA ILE A 176 -0.95 -23.70 4.50
C ILE A 176 -1.55 -25.11 4.59
N ARG A 177 -2.63 -25.30 5.37
CA ARG A 177 -3.30 -26.61 5.47
C ARG A 177 -3.87 -27.06 4.12
N GLU A 178 -4.55 -26.16 3.41
CA GLU A 178 -5.05 -26.41 2.06
C GLU A 178 -3.93 -26.87 1.12
N LEU A 179 -2.77 -26.19 1.16
CA LEU A 179 -1.61 -26.52 0.32
C LEU A 179 -0.93 -27.84 0.69
N ARG A 180 -0.99 -28.25 1.96
CA ARG A 180 -0.47 -29.53 2.44
C ARG A 180 -1.41 -30.70 2.15
N GLY A 181 -2.66 -30.41 1.78
CA GLY A 181 -3.70 -31.44 1.62
C GLY A 181 -4.26 -31.96 2.95
N ASP A 182 -4.12 -31.18 4.02
CA ASP A 182 -4.72 -31.51 5.31
C ASP A 182 -6.24 -31.35 5.24
N ASP A 183 -7.00 -32.32 5.79
CA ASP A 183 -8.45 -32.24 5.85
C ASP A 183 -8.86 -30.99 6.66
N ILE A 184 -9.67 -30.14 6.04
CA ILE A 184 -10.21 -28.93 6.68
C ILE A 184 -11.63 -29.29 7.12
N GLU A 185 -11.77 -29.77 8.38
CA GLU A 185 -13.06 -29.84 9.01
C GLU A 185 -13.61 -28.46 9.39
#